data_f0277cca995d58aea30b1d1031581c05
#
_entry.id   f0277cca995d58aea30b1d1031581c05
#
_cell.length_a   1.000
_cell.length_b   1.000
_cell.length_c   1.000
_cell.angle_alpha   90.00
_cell.angle_beta   90.00
_cell.angle_gamma   90.00
#
_symmetry.space_group_name_H-M   'P 1'
#
loop_
_entity.id
_entity.type
_entity.pdbx_description
1 polymer ?
#
loop_
_entity_poly.entity_id
_entity_poly.type
_entity_poly.pdbx_seq_one_letter_code
_entity_poly.pdbx_strand_id
1 'polypeptide(L)'
;MKNIFLSYSLLFLFMVSCQGSGGLRIKGTTDVENGSNLYHIVADANNQPKVLDTLVVKDGQFSLQAENEAPSIHFLQIEGRQDNFPFVAEKGTVSIELYKDSLGASKATGTISNDDFMKYKSETHVYITSLNAIGNDLQQATILQD
;
A
#
# COMPACT_ATOMS: atom_id res chain seq x y z
N MET A 1 -36.43 -54.25 -29.30
CA MET A 1 -36.42 -52.76 -29.43
C MET A 1 -35.67 -52.22 -28.24
N LYS A 2 -34.41 -51.91 -28.45
CA LYS A 2 -33.46 -51.48 -27.40
C LYS A 2 -33.40 -49.94 -27.42
N ASN A 3 -33.88 -49.29 -26.38
CA ASN A 3 -33.74 -47.86 -26.19
C ASN A 3 -32.35 -47.56 -25.63
N ILE A 4 -31.51 -46.97 -26.47
CA ILE A 4 -30.20 -46.46 -26.06
C ILE A 4 -30.43 -45.05 -25.57
N PHE A 5 -30.48 -44.85 -24.23
CA PHE A 5 -30.39 -43.55 -23.61
C PHE A 5 -28.94 -43.08 -23.70
N LEU A 6 -28.69 -42.24 -24.66
CA LEU A 6 -27.42 -41.52 -24.79
C LEU A 6 -27.42 -40.37 -23.77
N SER A 7 -26.82 -40.69 -22.60
CA SER A 7 -26.58 -39.68 -21.56
C SER A 7 -25.49 -38.69 -22.03
N TYR A 8 -25.91 -37.54 -22.53
CA TYR A 8 -25.02 -36.41 -22.76
C TYR A 8 -24.75 -35.76 -21.41
N SER A 9 -23.72 -36.25 -20.73
CA SER A 9 -23.11 -35.56 -19.62
C SER A 9 -22.37 -34.33 -20.20
N LEU A 10 -23.06 -33.21 -20.24
CA LEU A 10 -22.49 -31.89 -20.60
C LEU A 10 -21.60 -31.44 -19.43
N LEU A 11 -20.35 -31.85 -19.51
CA LEU A 11 -19.30 -31.37 -18.61
C LEU A 11 -19.06 -29.88 -18.89
N PHE A 12 -19.77 -29.03 -18.15
CA PHE A 12 -19.58 -27.59 -18.17
C PHE A 12 -18.24 -27.29 -17.48
N LEU A 13 -17.18 -27.29 -18.29
CA LEU A 13 -15.87 -26.76 -17.87
C LEU A 13 -16.05 -25.27 -17.59
N PHE A 14 -16.26 -24.90 -16.33
CA PHE A 14 -16.07 -23.54 -15.88
C PHE A 14 -14.59 -23.20 -16.03
N MET A 15 -14.24 -22.70 -17.21
CA MET A 15 -13.00 -21.96 -17.40
C MET A 15 -13.13 -20.71 -16.55
N VAL A 16 -12.71 -20.81 -15.27
CA VAL A 16 -12.39 -19.63 -14.49
C VAL A 16 -11.15 -19.05 -15.15
N SER A 17 -11.39 -18.22 -16.18
CA SER A 17 -10.38 -17.35 -16.73
C SER A 17 -10.00 -16.35 -15.64
N CYS A 18 -8.98 -16.69 -14.88
CA CYS A 18 -8.27 -15.76 -14.03
C CYS A 18 -7.54 -14.80 -14.98
N GLN A 19 -8.28 -13.87 -15.57
CA GLN A 19 -7.69 -12.72 -16.24
C GLN A 19 -7.04 -11.88 -15.14
N GLY A 20 -5.78 -12.21 -14.85
CA GLY A 20 -4.90 -11.31 -14.15
C GLY A 20 -4.79 -10.05 -15.01
N SER A 21 -5.66 -9.06 -14.78
CA SER A 21 -5.46 -7.72 -15.31
C SER A 21 -4.06 -7.28 -14.85
N GLY A 22 -3.16 -7.07 -15.80
CA GLY A 22 -1.74 -6.78 -15.54
C GLY A 22 -1.50 -5.41 -14.91
N GLY A 23 -2.41 -4.92 -14.05
CA GLY A 23 -2.38 -3.64 -13.38
C GLY A 23 -2.07 -3.72 -11.89
N LEU A 24 -2.06 -2.58 -11.26
CA LEU A 24 -1.97 -2.38 -9.81
C LEU A 24 -3.29 -2.79 -9.16
N ARG A 25 -3.21 -3.55 -8.09
CA ARG A 25 -4.33 -3.82 -7.19
C ARG A 25 -3.92 -3.48 -5.77
N ILE A 26 -4.61 -2.56 -5.14
CA ILE A 26 -4.43 -2.23 -3.72
C ILE A 26 -5.53 -2.92 -2.92
N LYS A 27 -5.13 -3.57 -1.83
CA LYS A 27 -6.03 -4.05 -0.76
C LYS A 27 -5.49 -3.52 0.55
N GLY A 28 -6.30 -2.78 1.30
CA GLY A 28 -5.84 -2.16 2.52
C GLY A 28 -6.77 -2.39 3.69
N THR A 29 -6.18 -2.37 4.89
CA THR A 29 -6.86 -2.28 6.17
C THR A 29 -6.46 -0.97 6.85
N THR A 30 -7.35 -0.40 7.66
CA THR A 30 -7.12 0.87 8.33
C THR A 30 -7.98 1.02 9.59
N ASP A 31 -7.52 1.85 10.51
CA ASP A 31 -8.26 2.34 11.68
C ASP A 31 -8.94 3.70 11.44
N VAL A 32 -8.92 4.19 10.21
CA VAL A 32 -9.68 5.37 9.78
C VAL A 32 -11.18 5.06 9.81
N GLU A 33 -11.99 6.03 10.17
CA GLU A 33 -13.44 5.90 10.32
C GLU A 33 -14.11 5.48 9.01
N ASN A 34 -15.15 4.63 9.11
CA ASN A 34 -15.96 4.24 7.95
C ASN A 34 -16.60 5.47 7.30
N GLY A 35 -16.58 5.52 5.98
CA GLY A 35 -17.08 6.63 5.19
C GLY A 35 -16.06 7.72 4.91
N SER A 36 -14.89 7.69 5.55
CA SER A 36 -13.80 8.63 5.25
C SER A 36 -13.19 8.36 3.88
N ASN A 37 -12.67 9.42 3.27
CA ASN A 37 -11.96 9.34 2.00
C ASN A 37 -10.46 9.17 2.20
N LEU A 38 -9.86 8.33 1.35
CA LEU A 38 -8.42 8.22 1.16
C LEU A 38 -8.11 8.65 -0.27
N TYR A 39 -7.21 9.61 -0.43
CA TYR A 39 -6.81 10.10 -1.74
C TYR A 39 -5.57 9.34 -2.22
N HIS A 40 -5.67 8.74 -3.40
CA HIS A 40 -4.54 8.15 -4.11
C HIS A 40 -3.87 9.25 -4.93
N ILE A 41 -2.63 9.56 -4.60
CA ILE A 41 -1.92 10.74 -5.11
C ILE A 41 -0.63 10.32 -5.80
N VAL A 42 -0.25 11.07 -6.84
CA VAL A 42 1.05 11.00 -7.50
C VAL A 42 1.62 12.42 -7.61
N ALA A 43 2.95 12.54 -7.68
CA ALA A 43 3.57 13.80 -8.06
C ALA A 43 3.47 13.99 -9.60
N ASP A 44 2.99 15.14 -10.03
CA ASP A 44 2.97 15.50 -11.46
C ASP A 44 4.37 15.92 -11.97
N ALA A 45 4.47 16.28 -13.25
CA ALA A 45 5.72 16.72 -13.87
C ALA A 45 6.34 17.98 -13.23
N ASN A 46 5.56 18.76 -12.47
CA ASN A 46 5.98 19.94 -11.73
C ASN A 46 6.20 19.66 -10.24
N ASN A 47 6.19 18.36 -9.87
CA ASN A 47 6.30 17.90 -8.49
C ASN A 47 5.14 18.36 -7.59
N GLN A 48 3.95 18.63 -8.20
CA GLN A 48 2.75 18.98 -7.46
C GLN A 48 1.89 17.74 -7.23
N PRO A 49 1.20 17.62 -6.08
CA PRO A 49 0.33 16.50 -5.79
C PRO A 49 -0.88 16.50 -6.74
N LYS A 50 -1.08 15.38 -7.41
CA LYS A 50 -2.23 15.12 -8.28
C LYS A 50 -3.01 13.93 -7.75
N VAL A 51 -4.28 14.13 -7.39
CA VAL A 51 -5.18 13.05 -7.01
C VAL A 51 -5.56 12.25 -8.25
N LEU A 52 -5.30 10.94 -8.22
CA LEU A 52 -5.66 9.99 -9.26
C LEU A 52 -7.02 9.35 -8.98
N ASP A 53 -7.25 9.00 -7.71
CA ASP A 53 -8.45 8.29 -7.26
C ASP A 53 -8.83 8.69 -5.83
N THR A 54 -10.10 8.43 -5.48
CA THR A 54 -10.62 8.57 -4.12
C THR A 54 -11.22 7.25 -3.69
N LEU A 55 -10.67 6.68 -2.62
CA LEU A 55 -11.12 5.43 -2.02
C LEU A 55 -11.94 5.75 -0.77
N VAL A 56 -13.04 5.02 -0.57
CA VAL A 56 -13.87 5.17 0.63
C VAL A 56 -13.60 4.00 1.57
N VAL A 57 -13.34 4.30 2.84
CA VAL A 57 -13.17 3.29 3.88
C VAL A 57 -14.52 2.63 4.20
N LYS A 58 -14.57 1.28 4.13
CA LYS A 58 -15.75 0.47 4.49
C LYS A 58 -15.30 -0.70 5.36
N ASP A 59 -15.88 -0.81 6.55
CA ASP A 59 -15.58 -1.87 7.51
C ASP A 59 -14.06 -2.02 7.81
N GLY A 60 -13.38 -0.86 7.95
CA GLY A 60 -11.95 -0.81 8.19
C GLY A 60 -11.10 -1.27 7.00
N GLN A 61 -11.67 -1.31 5.79
CA GLN A 61 -11.00 -1.75 4.57
C GLN A 61 -11.15 -0.73 3.45
N PHE A 62 -10.20 -0.78 2.51
CA PHE A 62 -10.25 -0.03 1.25
C PHE A 62 -9.58 -0.82 0.13
N SER A 63 -9.95 -0.55 -1.10
CA SER A 63 -9.36 -1.21 -2.27
C SER A 63 -9.38 -0.31 -3.48
N LEU A 64 -8.41 -0.55 -4.37
CA LEU A 64 -8.29 0.11 -5.66
C LEU A 64 -7.79 -0.90 -6.69
N GLN A 65 -8.26 -0.76 -7.91
CA GLN A 65 -7.67 -1.42 -9.08
C GLN A 65 -7.43 -0.35 -10.15
N ALA A 66 -6.17 -0.24 -10.58
CA ALA A 66 -5.73 0.75 -11.55
C ALA A 66 -4.78 0.13 -12.56
N GLU A 67 -4.70 0.70 -13.75
CA GLU A 67 -3.64 0.38 -14.69
C GLU A 67 -2.35 1.07 -14.23
N ASN A 68 -1.24 0.34 -14.28
CA ASN A 68 0.08 0.89 -14.02
C ASN A 68 1.09 0.24 -14.96
N GLU A 69 1.77 1.05 -15.75
CA GLU A 69 2.69 0.57 -16.77
C GLU A 69 4.08 0.28 -16.22
N ALA A 70 4.55 1.12 -15.29
CA ALA A 70 5.89 1.01 -14.69
C ALA A 70 5.85 1.30 -13.19
N PRO A 71 6.76 0.72 -12.39
CA PRO A 71 6.86 1.04 -10.97
C PRO A 71 7.10 2.52 -10.74
N SER A 72 6.33 3.12 -9.82
CA SER A 72 6.43 4.54 -9.45
C SER A 72 6.00 4.76 -8.00
N ILE A 73 6.51 5.83 -7.37
CA ILE A 73 6.11 6.18 -6.01
C ILE A 73 4.77 6.90 -6.05
N HIS A 74 3.80 6.34 -5.36
CA HIS A 74 2.49 6.91 -5.13
C HIS A 74 2.26 7.12 -3.63
N PHE A 75 1.21 7.84 -3.29
CA PHE A 75 0.90 8.19 -1.91
C PHE A 75 -0.58 7.93 -1.61
N LEU A 76 -0.86 7.53 -0.37
CA LEU A 76 -2.20 7.59 0.21
C LEU A 76 -2.25 8.73 1.22
N GLN A 77 -3.26 9.59 1.10
CA GLN A 77 -3.54 10.69 2.02
C GLN A 77 -4.91 10.48 2.64
N ILE A 78 -4.99 10.58 3.95
CA ILE A 78 -6.27 10.56 4.67
C ILE A 78 -6.91 11.95 4.53
N GLU A 79 -8.21 12.00 4.25
CA GLU A 79 -8.96 13.25 4.17
C GLU A 79 -8.77 14.11 5.43
N GLY A 80 -8.52 15.40 5.24
CA GLY A 80 -8.28 16.35 6.32
C GLY A 80 -6.85 16.33 6.91
N ARG A 81 -5.97 15.44 6.43
CA ARG A 81 -4.56 15.41 6.85
C ARG A 81 -3.64 15.93 5.74
N GLN A 82 -2.46 16.41 6.13
CA GLN A 82 -1.46 16.88 5.15
C GLN A 82 -0.32 15.86 4.94
N ASP A 83 -0.16 14.94 5.86
CA ASP A 83 0.83 13.88 5.77
C ASP A 83 0.35 12.76 4.85
N ASN A 84 1.30 12.10 4.18
CA ASN A 84 1.05 11.08 3.17
C ASN A 84 1.80 9.80 3.50
N PHE A 85 1.19 8.66 3.16
CA PHE A 85 1.85 7.36 3.23
C PHE A 85 2.38 6.96 1.84
N PRO A 86 3.72 6.85 1.64
CA PRO A 86 4.30 6.44 0.36
C PRO A 86 4.28 4.92 0.17
N PHE A 87 4.02 4.47 -1.06
CA PHE A 87 4.15 3.09 -1.50
C PHE A 87 4.60 3.02 -2.96
N VAL A 88 5.08 1.86 -3.40
CA VAL A 88 5.43 1.64 -4.81
C VAL A 88 4.21 1.09 -5.53
N ALA A 89 3.67 1.87 -6.45
CA ALA A 89 2.64 1.42 -7.39
C ALA A 89 3.32 0.61 -8.50
N GLU A 90 3.03 -0.69 -8.56
CA GLU A 90 3.55 -1.60 -9.59
C GLU A 90 2.53 -2.70 -9.90
N LYS A 91 2.77 -3.47 -10.95
CA LYS A 91 1.91 -4.61 -11.30
C LYS A 91 1.88 -5.64 -10.18
N GLY A 92 0.69 -6.05 -9.80
CA GLY A 92 0.47 -7.04 -8.73
C GLY A 92 -0.51 -6.55 -7.68
N THR A 93 -0.51 -7.21 -6.54
CA THR A 93 -1.34 -6.84 -5.40
C THR A 93 -0.47 -6.27 -4.29
N VAL A 94 -0.67 -4.99 -4.00
CA VAL A 94 -0.05 -4.29 -2.87
C VAL A 94 -1.03 -4.36 -1.70
N SER A 95 -0.58 -4.95 -0.59
CA SER A 95 -1.32 -5.00 0.66
C SER A 95 -0.87 -3.85 1.55
N ILE A 96 -1.79 -3.00 2.00
CA ILE A 96 -1.48 -1.81 2.80
C ILE A 96 -2.17 -1.91 4.17
N GLU A 97 -1.40 -1.72 5.24
CA GLU A 97 -1.88 -1.46 6.60
C GLU A 97 -1.69 0.04 6.88
N LEU A 98 -2.77 0.80 6.93
CA LEU A 98 -2.75 2.25 7.10
C LEU A 98 -3.24 2.63 8.49
N TYR A 99 -2.39 3.28 9.30
CA TYR A 99 -2.73 3.75 10.65
C TYR A 99 -2.90 5.26 10.66
N LYS A 100 -4.10 5.75 11.07
CA LYS A 100 -4.43 7.18 11.02
C LYS A 100 -3.55 8.04 11.91
N ASP A 101 -3.21 7.57 13.10
CA ASP A 101 -2.44 8.33 14.09
C ASP A 101 -0.93 8.07 13.99
N SER A 102 -0.51 7.15 13.14
CA SER A 102 0.90 6.78 12.97
C SER A 102 1.19 6.33 11.54
N LEU A 103 1.12 7.24 10.57
CA LEU A 103 1.45 6.92 9.17
C LEU A 103 2.88 6.37 9.02
N GLY A 104 3.78 6.75 9.94
CA GLY A 104 5.13 6.19 10.00
C GLY A 104 5.18 4.68 10.27
N ALA A 105 4.21 4.13 11.00
CA ALA A 105 4.08 2.70 11.29
C ALA A 105 3.33 1.93 10.20
N SER A 106 2.66 2.62 9.27
CA SER A 106 1.95 2.01 8.15
C SER A 106 2.90 1.25 7.23
N LYS A 107 2.38 0.19 6.59
CA LYS A 107 3.16 -0.74 5.76
C LYS A 107 2.50 -0.96 4.41
N ALA A 108 3.33 -1.17 3.40
CA ALA A 108 2.92 -1.66 2.08
C ALA A 108 3.76 -2.89 1.75
N THR A 109 3.13 -4.01 1.43
CA THR A 109 3.78 -5.31 1.19
C THR A 109 3.12 -6.05 0.03
N GLY A 110 3.67 -7.23 -0.33
CA GLY A 110 3.07 -8.14 -1.30
C GLY A 110 3.59 -7.96 -2.73
N THR A 111 4.53 -7.06 -2.94
CA THR A 111 5.31 -6.95 -4.17
C THR A 111 6.78 -6.71 -3.82
N ILE A 112 7.69 -7.10 -4.70
CA ILE A 112 9.15 -7.03 -4.43
C ILE A 112 9.57 -5.62 -4.06
N SER A 113 9.15 -4.61 -4.82
CA SER A 113 9.57 -3.21 -4.58
C SER A 113 9.01 -2.66 -3.27
N ASN A 114 7.78 -3.03 -2.87
CA ASN A 114 7.21 -2.61 -1.60
C ASN A 114 7.88 -3.31 -0.42
N ASP A 115 8.16 -4.61 -0.52
CA ASP A 115 8.85 -5.36 0.54
C ASP A 115 10.27 -4.81 0.76
N ASP A 116 11.02 -4.53 -0.31
CA ASP A 116 12.35 -3.90 -0.26
C ASP A 116 12.28 -2.47 0.30
N PHE A 117 11.29 -1.69 -0.10
CA PHE A 117 11.08 -0.33 0.40
C PHE A 117 10.77 -0.30 1.90
N MET A 118 9.93 -1.23 2.38
CA MET A 118 9.64 -1.33 3.82
C MET A 118 10.86 -1.79 4.62
N LYS A 119 11.65 -2.70 4.08
CA LYS A 119 12.92 -3.13 4.68
C LYS A 119 13.89 -1.95 4.80
N TYR A 120 14.12 -1.22 3.71
CA TYR A 120 14.96 -0.01 3.71
C TYR A 120 14.49 1.01 4.75
N LYS A 121 13.17 1.28 4.82
CA LYS A 121 12.58 2.20 5.79
C LYS A 121 12.86 1.77 7.23
N SER A 122 12.71 0.48 7.53
CA SER A 122 12.94 -0.05 8.88
C SER A 122 14.42 0.02 9.27
N GLU A 123 15.34 -0.34 8.38
CA GLU A 123 16.78 -0.26 8.60
C GLU A 123 17.23 1.20 8.80
N THR A 124 16.76 2.12 7.96
CA THR A 124 17.07 3.55 8.07
C THR A 124 16.57 4.12 9.39
N HIS A 125 15.40 3.71 9.88
CA HIS A 125 14.87 4.14 11.17
C HIS A 125 15.80 3.73 12.33
N VAL A 126 16.33 2.52 12.32
CA VAL A 126 17.29 2.04 13.32
C VAL A 126 18.55 2.90 13.35
N TYR A 127 19.12 3.23 12.17
CA TYR A 127 20.29 4.08 12.06
C TYR A 127 20.02 5.51 12.59
N ILE A 128 18.91 6.12 12.19
CA ILE A 128 18.55 7.48 12.65
C ILE A 128 18.36 7.50 14.17
N THR A 129 17.68 6.49 14.75
CA THR A 129 17.48 6.38 16.19
C THR A 129 18.82 6.25 16.93
N SER A 130 19.74 5.44 16.40
CA SER A 130 21.07 5.27 16.98
C SER A 130 21.91 6.56 16.91
N LEU A 131 21.87 7.28 15.80
CA LEU A 131 22.55 8.58 15.67
C LEU A 131 22.01 9.61 16.64
N ASN A 132 20.67 9.68 16.82
CA ASN A 132 20.06 10.58 17.79
C ASN A 132 20.45 10.25 19.23
N ALA A 133 20.54 8.96 19.59
CA ALA A 133 21.01 8.53 20.90
C ALA A 133 22.44 9.00 21.17
N ILE A 134 23.35 8.76 20.22
CA ILE A 134 24.75 9.22 20.32
C ILE A 134 24.81 10.75 20.43
N GLY A 135 24.03 11.49 19.65
CA GLY A 135 23.96 12.94 19.74
C GLY A 135 23.53 13.45 21.13
N ASN A 136 22.53 12.80 21.73
CA ASN A 136 22.07 13.10 23.07
C ASN A 136 23.17 12.81 24.14
N ASP A 137 23.84 11.67 24.02
CA ASP A 137 24.92 11.28 24.95
C ASP A 137 26.09 12.27 24.88
N LEU A 138 26.47 12.71 23.69
CA LEU A 138 27.51 13.74 23.50
C LEU A 138 27.10 15.09 24.12
N GLN A 139 25.85 15.49 23.94
CA GLN A 139 25.34 16.73 24.53
C GLN A 139 25.35 16.67 26.08
N GLN A 140 24.94 15.56 26.65
CA GLN A 140 25.00 15.33 28.10
C GLN A 140 26.44 15.36 28.62
N ALA A 141 27.36 14.68 27.93
CA ALA A 141 28.77 14.67 28.33
C ALA A 141 29.41 16.08 28.30
N THR A 142 29.00 16.93 27.37
CA THR A 142 29.47 18.34 27.29
C THR A 142 28.96 19.18 28.47
N ILE A 143 27.69 19.01 28.86
CA ILE A 143 27.09 19.72 29.98
C ILE A 143 27.74 19.33 31.34
N LEU A 144 28.21 18.10 31.48
CA LEU A 144 28.83 17.62 32.71
C LEU A 144 30.30 18.03 32.87
N GLN A 145 30.92 18.65 31.86
CA GLN A 145 32.30 19.14 31.86
C GLN A 145 32.43 20.66 32.22
N ASP A 146 31.32 21.37 32.29
CA ASP A 146 31.20 22.75 32.76
C ASP A 146 30.77 22.81 34.22
#